data_7db222bb563a441f9172f1934e8c0f65
#
_entry.id   7db222bb563a441f9172f1934e8c0f65
#
_cell.length_a   1.000
_cell.length_b   1.000
_cell.length_c   1.000
_cell.angle_alpha   90.00
_cell.angle_beta   90.00
_cell.angle_gamma   90.00
#
_symmetry.space_group_name_H-M   'P 1'
#
loop_
_entity.id
_entity.type
_entity.pdbx_description
1 polymer ?
#
loop_
_entity_poly.entity_id
_entity_poly.type
_entity_poly.pdbx_seq_one_letter_code
_entity_poly.pdbx_strand_id
1 'polypeptide(L)'
;LKRLFADEEDYLAGMTSAERRAVVESHSWRDYLEKFAGMSEETLTFIQKWPHGVWAIGADALPAWLAWLEDYPGFAGMDIGYDDEDEEESEEEGGGNFYFPDGNASIARLLVRELIQGIAPGTSMEEIVDTHFDYARLDQPGSATRIRLSSTVVALEHQSADLKGNLDVTYVRDNEGKTVTAEKVVWAGYHAMLPYVCDQVPVTQSAAMASSERAPLVYTNVAIRNWRSLLNLGLRRAYCPGSFFQTLMMSFPVSFGDYKFPKSPDEPMVLLLQHIPLAPGMSAANQFREGRQQLFSTSFETFERNVRDQLGRMLGP
;
A
#
# COMPACT_ATOMS: atom_id res chain seq x y z
N LEU A 1 27.27 -4.51 -6.33
CA LEU A 1 26.58 -3.63 -5.37
C LEU A 1 27.26 -2.27 -5.23
N LYS A 2 28.55 -2.18 -4.87
CA LYS A 2 29.25 -0.88 -4.67
C LYS A 2 29.16 0.00 -5.92
N ARG A 3 29.40 -0.56 -7.11
CA ARG A 3 29.31 0.16 -8.38
C ARG A 3 27.89 0.69 -8.64
N LEU A 4 26.86 -0.13 -8.37
CA LEU A 4 25.46 0.27 -8.55
C LEU A 4 25.07 1.41 -7.61
N PHE A 5 25.42 1.32 -6.33
CA PHE A 5 25.05 2.34 -5.33
C PHE A 5 25.99 3.56 -5.29
N ALA A 6 27.12 3.52 -5.96
CA ALA A 6 27.90 4.72 -6.22
C ALA A 6 27.20 5.63 -7.23
N ASP A 7 26.46 5.02 -8.16
CA ASP A 7 25.65 5.67 -9.19
C ASP A 7 26.40 6.81 -9.91
N GLU A 8 27.60 6.50 -10.40
CA GLU A 8 28.51 7.47 -11.02
C GLU A 8 28.61 7.28 -12.54
N GLU A 9 28.04 6.19 -13.08
CA GLU A 9 28.19 5.80 -14.48
C GLU A 9 26.91 5.98 -15.27
N ASP A 10 26.96 6.70 -16.39
CA ASP A 10 25.92 6.71 -17.41
C ASP A 10 26.07 5.49 -18.33
N TYR A 11 25.28 4.44 -18.08
CA TYR A 11 25.33 3.19 -18.83
C TYR A 11 24.79 3.28 -20.25
N LEU A 12 24.14 4.39 -20.63
CA LEU A 12 23.67 4.68 -21.97
C LEU A 12 24.44 5.85 -22.62
N ALA A 13 25.65 6.12 -22.16
CA ALA A 13 26.49 7.19 -22.71
C ALA A 13 26.63 7.08 -24.23
N GLY A 14 26.45 8.22 -24.92
CA GLY A 14 26.51 8.28 -26.39
C GLY A 14 25.18 8.03 -27.11
N MET A 15 24.11 7.63 -26.40
CA MET A 15 22.76 7.61 -26.94
C MET A 15 22.09 8.96 -26.83
N THR A 16 21.22 9.28 -27.77
CA THR A 16 20.32 10.44 -27.70
C THR A 16 19.25 10.23 -26.63
N SER A 17 18.62 11.30 -26.10
CA SER A 17 17.52 11.20 -25.13
C SER A 17 16.38 10.30 -25.63
N ALA A 18 16.03 10.36 -26.92
CA ALA A 18 15.00 9.51 -27.51
C ALA A 18 15.38 8.00 -27.51
N GLU A 19 16.66 7.67 -27.79
CA GLU A 19 17.14 6.30 -27.72
C GLU A 19 17.19 5.79 -26.26
N ARG A 20 17.63 6.62 -25.33
CA ARG A 20 17.62 6.32 -23.89
C ARG A 20 16.20 6.05 -23.39
N ARG A 21 15.23 6.92 -23.77
CA ARG A 21 13.81 6.74 -23.46
C ARG A 21 13.29 5.39 -23.97
N ALA A 22 13.57 5.06 -25.25
CA ALA A 22 13.16 3.78 -25.81
C ALA A 22 13.71 2.57 -25.06
N VAL A 23 14.95 2.65 -24.55
CA VAL A 23 15.56 1.60 -23.72
C VAL A 23 14.81 1.46 -22.42
N VAL A 24 14.61 2.54 -21.64
CA VAL A 24 14.00 2.45 -20.31
C VAL A 24 12.50 2.12 -20.34
N GLU A 25 11.79 2.51 -21.40
CA GLU A 25 10.38 2.17 -21.60
C GLU A 25 10.17 0.69 -22.02
N SER A 26 11.16 0.08 -22.68
CA SER A 26 11.05 -1.28 -23.21
C SER A 26 11.64 -2.38 -22.32
N HIS A 27 12.29 -2.03 -21.23
CA HIS A 27 12.95 -2.98 -20.32
C HIS A 27 12.43 -2.85 -18.89
N SER A 28 12.48 -3.95 -18.13
CA SER A 28 12.39 -3.87 -16.68
C SER A 28 13.68 -3.28 -16.09
N TRP A 29 13.60 -2.78 -14.85
CA TRP A 29 14.80 -2.29 -14.17
C TRP A 29 15.89 -3.36 -14.04
N ARG A 30 15.50 -4.61 -13.74
CA ARG A 30 16.41 -5.74 -13.71
C ARG A 30 17.07 -5.97 -15.06
N ASP A 31 16.26 -6.03 -16.15
CA ASP A 31 16.77 -6.24 -17.51
C ASP A 31 17.73 -5.12 -17.95
N TYR A 32 17.40 -3.88 -17.62
CA TYR A 32 18.25 -2.74 -17.88
C TYR A 32 19.61 -2.86 -17.19
N LEU A 33 19.61 -3.18 -15.89
CA LEU A 33 20.84 -3.36 -15.12
C LEU A 33 21.67 -4.56 -15.61
N GLU A 34 21.05 -5.62 -16.05
CA GLU A 34 21.73 -6.78 -16.61
C GLU A 34 22.36 -6.45 -17.96
N LYS A 35 21.58 -5.93 -18.89
CA LYS A 35 21.97 -5.78 -20.30
C LYS A 35 22.86 -4.59 -20.57
N PHE A 36 22.61 -3.47 -19.94
CA PHE A 36 23.30 -2.21 -20.20
C PHE A 36 24.34 -1.88 -19.13
N ALA A 37 24.03 -2.10 -17.87
CA ALA A 37 24.97 -1.86 -16.76
C ALA A 37 25.90 -3.06 -16.48
N GLY A 38 25.63 -4.24 -17.03
CA GLY A 38 26.45 -5.45 -16.85
C GLY A 38 26.53 -5.90 -15.40
N MET A 39 25.45 -5.75 -14.64
CA MET A 39 25.41 -6.15 -13.22
C MET A 39 25.40 -7.66 -13.07
N SER A 40 26.07 -8.15 -12.03
CA SER A 40 26.11 -9.59 -11.73
C SER A 40 24.77 -10.10 -11.20
N GLU A 41 24.51 -11.40 -11.38
CA GLU A 41 23.30 -12.07 -10.86
C GLU A 41 23.14 -11.89 -9.33
N GLU A 42 24.25 -11.84 -8.60
CA GLU A 42 24.23 -11.56 -7.16
C GLU A 42 23.67 -10.17 -6.86
N THR A 43 24.07 -9.15 -7.63
CA THR A 43 23.55 -7.78 -7.51
C THR A 43 22.08 -7.73 -7.87
N LEU A 44 21.70 -8.38 -8.97
CA LEU A 44 20.31 -8.44 -9.45
C LEU A 44 19.39 -9.16 -8.46
N THR A 45 19.86 -10.22 -7.83
CA THR A 45 19.14 -10.93 -6.76
C THR A 45 18.98 -10.05 -5.53
N PHE A 46 20.01 -9.28 -5.16
CA PHE A 46 19.93 -8.35 -4.03
C PHE A 46 18.85 -7.30 -4.26
N ILE A 47 18.77 -6.68 -5.44
CA ILE A 47 17.83 -5.61 -5.72
C ILE A 47 16.41 -6.10 -6.07
N GLN A 48 16.21 -7.41 -6.29
CA GLN A 48 14.96 -7.98 -6.78
C GLN A 48 13.73 -7.50 -6.00
N LYS A 49 13.83 -7.40 -4.68
CA LYS A 49 12.74 -6.96 -3.79
C LYS A 49 12.82 -5.47 -3.41
N TRP A 50 13.74 -4.72 -3.98
CA TRP A 50 13.92 -3.30 -3.65
C TRP A 50 12.65 -2.47 -3.88
N PRO A 51 11.94 -2.62 -5.02
CA PRO A 51 10.75 -1.83 -5.31
C PRO A 51 9.50 -2.24 -4.50
N HIS A 52 9.55 -3.36 -3.78
CA HIS A 52 8.37 -3.89 -3.08
C HIS A 52 7.72 -2.89 -2.12
N GLY A 53 8.51 -2.05 -1.46
CA GLY A 53 8.01 -1.10 -0.46
C GLY A 53 7.11 0.00 -1.03
N VAL A 54 7.28 0.34 -2.29
CA VAL A 54 6.54 1.40 -2.99
C VAL A 54 5.56 0.81 -4.00
N TRP A 55 6.05 -0.06 -4.88
CA TRP A 55 5.30 -0.54 -6.04
C TRP A 55 4.66 -1.92 -5.85
N ALA A 56 4.99 -2.63 -4.75
CA ALA A 56 4.56 -4.01 -4.51
C ALA A 56 4.84 -4.95 -5.69
N ILE A 57 5.94 -4.72 -6.42
CA ILE A 57 6.39 -5.46 -7.59
C ILE A 57 7.91 -5.67 -7.50
N GLY A 58 8.44 -6.71 -8.14
CA GLY A 58 9.88 -6.97 -8.20
C GLY A 58 10.60 -6.15 -9.27
N ALA A 59 11.92 -6.05 -9.18
CA ALA A 59 12.75 -5.36 -10.16
C ALA A 59 12.63 -5.97 -11.57
N ASP A 60 12.27 -7.23 -11.66
CA ASP A 60 12.04 -7.98 -12.91
C ASP A 60 10.77 -7.57 -13.67
N ALA A 61 9.85 -6.89 -13.00
CA ALA A 61 8.60 -6.45 -13.60
C ALA A 61 8.35 -4.93 -13.45
N LEU A 62 9.21 -4.22 -12.71
CA LEU A 62 9.18 -2.75 -12.64
C LEU A 62 9.79 -2.19 -13.93
N PRO A 63 9.06 -1.34 -14.70
CA PRO A 63 9.65 -0.64 -15.85
C PRO A 63 10.86 0.21 -15.45
N ALA A 64 11.92 0.19 -16.26
CA ALA A 64 13.16 0.93 -15.93
C ALA A 64 12.93 2.45 -15.93
N TRP A 65 12.03 2.99 -16.75
CA TRP A 65 11.68 4.42 -16.72
C TRP A 65 11.07 4.84 -15.37
N LEU A 66 10.29 3.94 -14.73
CA LEU A 66 9.70 4.20 -13.42
C LEU A 66 10.75 4.13 -12.32
N ALA A 67 11.73 3.22 -12.45
CA ALA A 67 12.87 3.16 -11.55
C ALA A 67 13.75 4.42 -11.66
N TRP A 68 13.90 4.97 -12.88
CA TRP A 68 14.57 6.25 -13.12
C TRP A 68 13.81 7.41 -12.43
N LEU A 69 12.50 7.49 -12.60
CA LEU A 69 11.66 8.53 -11.99
C LEU A 69 11.72 8.52 -10.44
N GLU A 70 11.93 7.37 -9.85
CA GLU A 70 12.00 7.16 -8.39
C GLU A 70 13.44 7.25 -7.85
N ASP A 71 14.39 7.78 -8.60
CA ASP A 71 15.79 7.89 -8.22
C ASP A 71 16.42 6.56 -7.76
N TYR A 72 16.02 5.44 -8.39
CA TYR A 72 16.65 4.16 -8.12
C TYR A 72 18.04 4.13 -8.76
N PRO A 73 19.03 3.44 -8.16
CA PRO A 73 20.39 3.48 -8.64
C PRO A 73 20.56 2.83 -10.03
N GLY A 74 21.49 3.37 -10.80
CA GLY A 74 21.83 2.90 -12.14
C GLY A 74 21.51 3.89 -13.26
N PHE A 75 21.11 5.12 -12.93
CA PHE A 75 20.68 6.12 -13.90
C PHE A 75 21.43 7.45 -13.81
N ALA A 76 22.64 7.45 -13.21
CA ALA A 76 23.45 8.65 -13.04
C ALA A 76 23.61 9.45 -14.35
N GLY A 77 23.30 10.73 -14.29
CA GLY A 77 23.44 11.65 -15.42
C GLY A 77 22.57 11.34 -16.63
N MET A 78 21.57 10.49 -16.47
CA MET A 78 20.67 10.09 -17.57
C MET A 78 19.55 11.09 -17.78
N ASP A 79 19.63 11.84 -18.88
CA ASP A 79 18.51 12.61 -19.41
C ASP A 79 17.76 11.77 -20.45
N ILE A 80 16.47 11.52 -20.21
CA ILE A 80 15.58 10.80 -21.13
C ILE A 80 14.55 11.71 -21.80
N GLY A 81 14.71 13.05 -21.65
CA GLY A 81 13.91 14.04 -22.34
C GLY A 81 12.45 14.09 -21.91
N TYR A 82 12.16 13.86 -20.64
CA TYR A 82 10.93 14.36 -20.03
C TYR A 82 11.14 15.85 -19.76
N ASP A 83 10.17 16.68 -20.18
CA ASP A 83 10.22 18.11 -19.93
C ASP A 83 10.05 18.36 -18.43
N ASP A 84 10.87 19.28 -17.89
CA ASP A 84 10.91 19.65 -16.47
C ASP A 84 9.59 20.28 -15.94
N GLU A 85 8.56 20.41 -16.79
CA GLU A 85 7.26 20.95 -16.38
C GLU A 85 6.56 20.11 -15.30
N ASP A 86 6.90 18.81 -15.19
CA ASP A 86 6.37 17.92 -14.15
C ASP A 86 7.22 17.94 -12.84
N GLU A 87 8.45 18.48 -12.86
CA GLU A 87 9.31 18.58 -11.66
C GLU A 87 8.95 19.77 -10.75
N GLU A 88 8.34 20.85 -11.29
CA GLU A 88 7.98 22.03 -10.47
C GLU A 88 6.87 21.73 -9.45
N GLU A 89 6.06 20.67 -9.61
CA GLU A 89 5.07 20.28 -8.61
C GLU A 89 5.65 19.49 -7.43
N SER A 90 6.87 18.95 -7.54
CA SER A 90 7.49 18.14 -6.46
C SER A 90 8.35 18.96 -5.49
N GLU A 91 8.76 20.16 -5.87
CA GLU A 91 9.57 21.10 -5.05
C GLU A 91 8.75 22.19 -4.35
N GLU A 92 7.45 22.02 -4.12
CA GLU A 92 6.78 22.93 -3.20
C GLU A 92 7.42 22.81 -1.80
N GLU A 93 8.26 23.79 -1.55
CA GLU A 93 9.01 24.02 -0.33
C GLU A 93 8.16 23.76 0.92
N GLY A 94 8.59 22.81 1.73
CA GLY A 94 8.22 22.74 3.12
C GLY A 94 6.95 21.98 3.48
N GLY A 95 6.32 21.27 2.56
CA GLY A 95 5.24 20.33 2.84
C GLY A 95 5.77 19.02 3.44
N GLY A 96 6.17 19.03 4.70
CA GLY A 96 6.50 17.79 5.40
C GLY A 96 5.30 16.83 5.35
N ASN A 97 5.55 15.54 5.12
CA ASN A 97 4.51 14.53 5.19
C ASN A 97 3.84 14.56 6.57
N PHE A 98 2.54 14.75 6.59
CA PHE A 98 1.75 14.69 7.82
C PHE A 98 1.28 13.26 8.07
N TYR A 99 1.53 12.75 9.27
CA TYR A 99 1.13 11.40 9.68
C TYR A 99 0.30 11.44 10.96
N PHE A 100 -0.84 10.76 10.97
CA PHE A 100 -1.47 10.36 12.22
C PHE A 100 -0.73 9.14 12.81
N PRO A 101 -0.57 9.03 14.13
CA PRO A 101 0.10 7.88 14.75
C PRO A 101 -0.54 6.53 14.42
N ASP A 102 -1.85 6.52 14.19
CA ASP A 102 -2.66 5.36 13.82
C ASP A 102 -2.98 5.27 12.31
N GLY A 103 -2.34 6.15 11.51
CA GLY A 103 -2.49 6.20 10.06
C GLY A 103 -3.76 6.91 9.58
N ASN A 104 -4.03 6.79 8.29
CA ASN A 104 -5.14 7.50 7.61
C ASN A 104 -6.55 7.10 8.09
N ALA A 105 -6.68 6.08 8.93
CA ALA A 105 -7.95 5.76 9.60
C ALA A 105 -8.49 6.93 10.42
N SER A 106 -7.62 7.79 10.96
CA SER A 106 -8.03 9.03 11.65
C SER A 106 -8.80 10.00 10.76
N ILE A 107 -8.50 10.07 9.46
CA ILE A 107 -9.28 10.87 8.51
C ILE A 107 -10.71 10.33 8.40
N ALA A 108 -10.86 9.02 8.25
CA ALA A 108 -12.20 8.40 8.22
C ALA A 108 -12.96 8.62 9.54
N ARG A 109 -12.27 8.55 10.68
CA ARG A 109 -12.86 8.81 12.01
C ARG A 109 -13.29 10.26 12.15
N LEU A 110 -12.51 11.22 11.67
CA LEU A 110 -12.89 12.64 11.62
C LEU A 110 -14.18 12.85 10.81
N LEU A 111 -14.25 12.27 9.60
CA LEU A 111 -15.44 12.35 8.76
C LEU A 111 -16.67 11.72 9.43
N VAL A 112 -16.53 10.58 10.08
CA VAL A 112 -17.64 9.91 10.80
C VAL A 112 -18.09 10.75 11.99
N ARG A 113 -17.17 11.39 12.74
CA ARG A 113 -17.52 12.29 13.85
C ARG A 113 -18.33 13.49 13.37
N GLU A 114 -17.98 14.04 12.21
CA GLU A 114 -18.70 15.16 11.61
C GLU A 114 -20.11 14.76 11.11
N LEU A 115 -20.20 13.57 10.48
CA LEU A 115 -21.44 13.09 9.88
C LEU A 115 -22.46 12.56 10.91
N ILE A 116 -22.02 12.04 12.05
CA ILE A 116 -22.88 11.38 13.05
C ILE A 116 -22.75 12.10 14.39
N GLN A 117 -23.70 12.98 14.65
CA GLN A 117 -23.70 13.82 15.83
C GLN A 117 -23.62 13.01 17.13
N GLY A 118 -22.69 13.39 17.99
CA GLY A 118 -22.51 12.82 19.32
C GLY A 118 -21.89 11.41 19.34
N ILE A 119 -21.37 10.92 18.22
CA ILE A 119 -20.69 9.59 18.16
C ILE A 119 -19.38 9.60 18.95
N ALA A 120 -18.71 10.74 19.01
CA ALA A 120 -17.45 10.91 19.71
C ALA A 120 -17.36 12.33 20.26
N PRO A 121 -16.73 12.55 21.44
CA PRO A 121 -16.44 13.87 21.96
C PRO A 121 -15.34 14.57 21.15
N GLY A 122 -15.13 15.86 21.46
CA GLY A 122 -14.08 16.68 20.87
C GLY A 122 -14.47 17.33 19.55
N THR A 123 -13.65 18.31 19.14
CA THR A 123 -13.86 19.12 17.92
C THR A 123 -12.60 19.29 17.11
N SER A 124 -11.43 18.97 17.68
CA SER A 124 -10.14 19.09 16.99
C SER A 124 -9.70 17.77 16.38
N MET A 125 -8.76 17.83 15.46
CA MET A 125 -8.17 16.63 14.86
C MET A 125 -7.19 15.93 15.81
N GLU A 126 -6.60 16.66 16.75
CA GLU A 126 -5.66 16.11 17.72
C GLU A 126 -6.31 15.10 18.66
N GLU A 127 -7.57 15.34 19.02
CA GLU A 127 -8.33 14.47 19.94
C GLU A 127 -8.76 13.15 19.29
N ILE A 128 -8.77 13.07 17.95
CA ILE A 128 -9.38 11.94 17.24
C ILE A 128 -8.65 10.62 17.48
N VAL A 129 -7.33 10.67 17.72
CA VAL A 129 -6.47 9.48 17.87
C VAL A 129 -6.89 8.66 19.09
N ASP A 130 -7.16 9.33 20.23
CA ASP A 130 -7.47 8.69 21.50
C ASP A 130 -8.97 8.65 21.84
N THR A 131 -9.81 9.24 20.99
CA THR A 131 -11.24 9.36 21.24
C THR A 131 -11.97 8.03 21.04
N HIS A 132 -12.79 7.65 22.00
CA HIS A 132 -13.71 6.52 21.88
C HIS A 132 -14.97 6.88 21.11
N PHE A 133 -15.34 6.02 20.16
CA PHE A 133 -16.56 6.13 19.37
C PHE A 133 -17.68 5.29 19.98
N ASP A 134 -18.85 5.90 20.15
CA ASP A 134 -20.08 5.17 20.51
C ASP A 134 -20.68 4.51 19.25
N TYR A 135 -20.25 3.28 18.96
CA TYR A 135 -20.71 2.53 17.79
C TYR A 135 -22.23 2.31 17.76
N ALA A 136 -22.91 2.38 18.91
CA ALA A 136 -24.38 2.26 18.93
C ALA A 136 -25.08 3.42 18.21
N ARG A 137 -24.40 4.54 17.98
CA ARG A 137 -24.95 5.70 17.25
C ARG A 137 -24.83 5.59 15.74
N LEU A 138 -24.06 4.65 15.20
CA LEU A 138 -23.80 4.56 13.77
C LEU A 138 -25.05 4.29 12.94
N ASP A 139 -25.99 3.48 13.44
CA ASP A 139 -27.18 3.03 12.68
C ASP A 139 -28.49 3.30 13.44
N GLN A 140 -28.66 4.50 13.98
CA GLN A 140 -29.89 4.89 14.71
C GLN A 140 -31.06 5.13 13.75
N PRO A 141 -32.26 4.57 14.00
CA PRO A 141 -33.45 4.89 13.23
C PRO A 141 -33.76 6.39 13.29
N GLY A 142 -34.07 6.97 12.13
CA GLY A 142 -34.40 8.40 12.03
C GLY A 142 -33.19 9.35 11.94
N SER A 143 -31.96 8.86 12.06
CA SER A 143 -30.78 9.68 11.80
C SER A 143 -30.64 10.00 10.30
N ALA A 144 -30.22 11.23 9.99
CA ALA A 144 -30.03 11.69 8.62
C ALA A 144 -28.91 10.90 7.90
N THR A 145 -27.86 10.54 8.64
CA THR A 145 -26.75 9.70 8.15
C THR A 145 -26.68 8.44 9.00
N ARG A 146 -26.51 7.29 8.35
CA ARG A 146 -26.40 5.99 9.02
C ARG A 146 -25.28 5.17 8.40
N ILE A 147 -24.50 4.50 9.24
CA ILE A 147 -23.43 3.58 8.82
C ILE A 147 -23.74 2.20 9.39
N ARG A 148 -23.97 1.22 8.51
CA ARG A 148 -24.26 -0.17 8.90
C ARG A 148 -23.00 -1.00 8.79
N LEU A 149 -22.40 -1.30 9.93
CA LEU A 149 -21.29 -2.25 10.02
C LEU A 149 -21.78 -3.69 9.90
N SER A 150 -20.87 -4.61 9.59
CA SER A 150 -21.16 -6.05 9.45
C SER A 150 -22.32 -6.34 8.50
N SER A 151 -22.42 -5.55 7.42
CA SER A 151 -23.48 -5.60 6.43
C SER A 151 -22.88 -5.81 5.05
N THR A 152 -22.92 -7.04 4.55
CA THR A 152 -22.32 -7.41 3.25
C THR A 152 -23.33 -7.20 2.14
N VAL A 153 -23.08 -6.28 1.20
CA VAL A 153 -23.89 -6.10 -0.01
C VAL A 153 -23.72 -7.31 -0.91
N VAL A 154 -24.84 -7.90 -1.32
CA VAL A 154 -24.89 -9.13 -2.14
C VAL A 154 -25.64 -8.94 -3.45
N ALA A 155 -26.45 -7.87 -3.59
CA ALA A 155 -27.08 -7.52 -4.86
C ALA A 155 -27.33 -6.02 -4.96
N LEU A 156 -27.20 -5.49 -6.17
CA LEU A 156 -27.53 -4.13 -6.60
C LEU A 156 -28.36 -4.24 -7.88
N GLU A 157 -29.61 -3.75 -7.85
CA GLU A 157 -30.53 -3.86 -8.98
C GLU A 157 -31.27 -2.56 -9.21
N HIS A 158 -31.27 -2.05 -10.45
CA HIS A 158 -32.20 -1.00 -10.85
C HIS A 158 -33.61 -1.55 -10.88
N GLN A 159 -34.58 -0.83 -10.31
CA GLN A 159 -35.99 -1.22 -10.32
C GLN A 159 -36.62 -1.13 -11.70
N SER A 160 -36.02 -0.37 -12.62
CA SER A 160 -36.51 -0.20 -13.98
C SER A 160 -35.53 -0.76 -15.01
N ALA A 161 -36.08 -1.34 -16.10
CA ALA A 161 -35.29 -1.92 -17.19
C ALA A 161 -34.47 -0.88 -17.99
N ASP A 162 -34.84 0.38 -17.95
CA ASP A 162 -34.13 1.47 -18.62
C ASP A 162 -32.96 2.02 -17.76
N LEU A 163 -32.66 1.37 -16.64
CA LEU A 163 -31.61 1.71 -15.67
C LEU A 163 -31.71 3.13 -15.12
N LYS A 164 -32.95 3.64 -15.01
CA LYS A 164 -33.25 4.94 -14.42
C LYS A 164 -34.08 4.78 -13.15
N GLY A 165 -34.03 5.79 -12.30
CA GLY A 165 -34.78 5.79 -11.05
C GLY A 165 -34.05 5.07 -9.92
N ASN A 166 -34.83 4.46 -9.04
CA ASN A 166 -34.30 3.88 -7.80
C ASN A 166 -33.57 2.55 -8.04
N LEU A 167 -32.64 2.27 -7.12
CA LEU A 167 -31.91 1.01 -7.02
C LEU A 167 -32.28 0.31 -5.71
N ASP A 168 -32.39 -1.00 -5.76
CA ASP A 168 -32.47 -1.84 -4.58
C ASP A 168 -31.07 -2.36 -4.21
N VAL A 169 -30.69 -2.11 -2.97
CA VAL A 169 -29.44 -2.58 -2.37
C VAL A 169 -29.76 -3.68 -1.39
N THR A 170 -29.47 -4.92 -1.75
CA THR A 170 -29.63 -6.07 -0.86
C THR A 170 -28.34 -6.39 -0.14
N TYR A 171 -28.41 -6.51 1.17
CA TYR A 171 -27.28 -6.85 2.03
C TYR A 171 -27.64 -7.94 3.04
N VAL A 172 -26.64 -8.68 3.49
CA VAL A 172 -26.77 -9.69 4.55
C VAL A 172 -26.18 -9.13 5.83
N ARG A 173 -26.94 -9.19 6.92
CA ARG A 173 -26.54 -8.88 8.27
C ARG A 173 -27.16 -9.87 9.24
N ASP A 174 -26.39 -10.41 10.16
CA ASP A 174 -26.83 -11.40 11.15
C ASP A 174 -27.51 -12.65 10.50
N ASN A 175 -26.98 -13.09 9.35
CA ASN A 175 -27.52 -14.15 8.48
C ASN A 175 -28.92 -13.86 7.90
N GLU A 176 -29.37 -12.63 7.93
CA GLU A 176 -30.64 -12.19 7.33
C GLU A 176 -30.39 -11.30 6.11
N GLY A 177 -31.10 -11.58 5.01
CA GLY A 177 -31.15 -10.69 3.85
C GLY A 177 -32.06 -9.50 4.12
N LYS A 178 -31.59 -8.30 3.82
CA LYS A 178 -32.32 -7.03 3.97
C LYS A 178 -32.14 -6.19 2.72
N THR A 179 -33.16 -5.47 2.30
CA THR A 179 -33.11 -4.60 1.14
C THR A 179 -33.44 -3.16 1.54
N VAL A 180 -32.70 -2.22 0.99
CA VAL A 180 -33.00 -0.79 1.05
C VAL A 180 -33.05 -0.23 -0.35
N THR A 181 -33.97 0.68 -0.58
CA THR A 181 -34.09 1.39 -1.86
C THR A 181 -33.38 2.73 -1.77
N ALA A 182 -32.58 3.04 -2.77
CA ALA A 182 -31.83 4.28 -2.88
C ALA A 182 -32.04 4.95 -4.25
N GLU A 183 -32.06 6.26 -4.29
CA GLU A 183 -32.10 7.03 -5.54
C GLU A 183 -30.77 6.96 -6.29
N LYS A 184 -29.66 6.87 -5.57
CA LYS A 184 -28.30 6.78 -6.10
C LYS A 184 -27.45 5.90 -5.22
N VAL A 185 -26.53 5.15 -5.84
CA VAL A 185 -25.55 4.31 -5.16
C VAL A 185 -24.15 4.65 -5.64
N VAL A 186 -23.22 4.81 -4.71
CA VAL A 186 -21.79 4.92 -4.99
C VAL A 186 -21.11 3.63 -4.52
N TRP A 187 -20.55 2.89 -5.47
CA TRP A 187 -19.77 1.70 -5.15
C TRP A 187 -18.34 2.09 -4.75
N ALA A 188 -18.07 2.15 -3.46
CA ALA A 188 -16.74 2.46 -2.91
C ALA A 188 -15.91 1.21 -2.58
N GLY A 189 -16.36 0.03 -2.98
CA GLY A 189 -15.64 -1.23 -2.85
C GLY A 189 -14.70 -1.51 -4.03
N TYR A 190 -14.10 -2.69 -4.02
CA TYR A 190 -13.26 -3.13 -5.13
C TYR A 190 -14.06 -3.25 -6.42
N HIS A 191 -13.62 -2.59 -7.49
CA HIS A 191 -14.30 -2.60 -8.79
C HIS A 191 -14.51 -4.01 -9.32
N ALA A 192 -13.52 -4.90 -9.17
CA ALA A 192 -13.61 -6.29 -9.60
C ALA A 192 -14.73 -7.08 -8.92
N MET A 193 -15.28 -6.60 -7.80
CA MET A 193 -16.39 -7.24 -7.08
C MET A 193 -17.75 -6.78 -7.56
N LEU A 194 -17.86 -5.62 -8.21
CA LEU A 194 -19.14 -5.09 -8.65
C LEU A 194 -19.91 -6.01 -9.59
N PRO A 195 -19.29 -6.66 -10.61
CA PRO A 195 -20.01 -7.58 -11.50
C PRO A 195 -20.62 -8.81 -10.82
N TYR A 196 -20.16 -9.16 -9.62
CA TYR A 196 -20.72 -10.27 -8.83
C TYR A 196 -22.00 -9.90 -8.05
N VAL A 197 -22.25 -8.60 -7.90
CA VAL A 197 -23.40 -8.09 -7.13
C VAL A 197 -24.34 -7.24 -7.99
N CYS A 198 -23.96 -6.92 -9.23
CA CYS A 198 -24.77 -6.14 -10.16
C CYS A 198 -24.66 -6.70 -11.57
N ASP A 199 -25.65 -7.50 -11.98
CA ASP A 199 -25.69 -8.12 -13.31
C ASP A 199 -25.96 -7.10 -14.45
N GLN A 200 -26.35 -5.89 -14.09
CA GLN A 200 -26.66 -4.81 -15.04
C GLN A 200 -25.43 -4.02 -15.50
N VAL A 201 -24.23 -4.35 -14.98
CA VAL A 201 -22.97 -3.74 -15.45
C VAL A 201 -22.69 -4.20 -16.89
N PRO A 202 -22.43 -3.28 -17.83
CA PRO A 202 -22.13 -3.65 -19.23
C PRO A 202 -20.95 -4.64 -19.33
N VAL A 203 -21.03 -5.60 -20.24
CA VAL A 203 -20.04 -6.68 -20.40
C VAL A 203 -18.63 -6.13 -20.60
N THR A 204 -18.47 -5.07 -21.40
CA THR A 204 -17.17 -4.43 -21.64
C THR A 204 -16.59 -3.81 -20.38
N GLN A 205 -17.43 -3.18 -19.56
CA GLN A 205 -17.05 -2.59 -18.29
C GLN A 205 -16.70 -3.67 -17.26
N SER A 206 -17.49 -4.74 -17.17
CA SER A 206 -17.20 -5.90 -16.31
C SER A 206 -15.85 -6.52 -16.66
N ALA A 207 -15.54 -6.68 -17.95
CA ALA A 207 -14.24 -7.20 -18.39
C ALA A 207 -13.08 -6.27 -17.99
N ALA A 208 -13.24 -4.95 -18.14
CA ALA A 208 -12.25 -3.97 -17.71
C ALA A 208 -12.05 -3.99 -16.19
N MET A 209 -13.12 -4.09 -15.40
CA MET A 209 -13.05 -4.22 -13.94
C MET A 209 -12.35 -5.52 -13.50
N ALA A 210 -12.62 -6.63 -14.17
CA ALA A 210 -11.98 -7.92 -13.90
C ALA A 210 -10.49 -7.94 -14.22
N SER A 211 -10.02 -7.10 -15.16
CA SER A 211 -8.59 -6.99 -15.51
C SER A 211 -7.76 -6.20 -14.50
N SER A 212 -8.41 -5.49 -13.56
CA SER A 212 -7.73 -4.71 -12.52
C SER A 212 -7.18 -5.62 -11.43
N GLU A 213 -5.94 -6.08 -11.61
CA GLU A 213 -5.25 -6.90 -10.64
C GLU A 213 -4.75 -6.07 -9.45
N ARG A 214 -4.68 -6.70 -8.29
CA ARG A 214 -4.26 -6.05 -7.04
C ARG A 214 -3.02 -6.73 -6.49
N ALA A 215 -2.06 -5.92 -6.08
CA ALA A 215 -0.87 -6.39 -5.41
C ALA A 215 -1.20 -7.00 -4.04
N PRO A 216 -0.64 -8.17 -3.70
CA PRO A 216 -0.69 -8.69 -2.35
C PRO A 216 0.30 -7.92 -1.47
N LEU A 217 -0.16 -7.41 -0.34
CA LEU A 217 0.67 -6.64 0.58
C LEU A 217 0.29 -6.98 2.02
N VAL A 218 1.30 -7.27 2.84
CA VAL A 218 1.12 -7.50 4.28
C VAL A 218 1.96 -6.50 5.05
N TYR A 219 1.30 -5.67 5.83
CA TYR A 219 1.91 -4.90 6.91
C TYR A 219 1.74 -5.64 8.22
N THR A 220 2.85 -5.85 8.92
CA THR A 220 2.86 -6.49 10.23
C THR A 220 3.41 -5.52 11.26
N ASN A 221 2.56 -5.04 12.14
CA ASN A 221 2.95 -4.22 13.26
C ASN A 221 3.35 -5.10 14.44
N VAL A 222 4.55 -4.90 14.95
CA VAL A 222 5.13 -5.66 16.06
C VAL A 222 5.45 -4.72 17.22
N ALA A 223 4.71 -4.84 18.31
CA ALA A 223 5.02 -4.11 19.54
C ALA A 223 6.18 -4.76 20.26
N ILE A 224 7.24 -4.01 20.52
CA ILE A 224 8.41 -4.42 21.29
C ILE A 224 8.51 -3.62 22.59
N ARG A 225 9.04 -4.24 23.63
CA ARG A 225 9.11 -3.62 24.97
C ARG A 225 10.15 -2.50 25.07
N ASN A 226 11.17 -2.56 24.27
CA ASN A 226 12.25 -1.59 24.18
C ASN A 226 12.93 -1.71 22.82
N TRP A 227 13.70 -0.69 22.41
CA TRP A 227 14.39 -0.66 21.14
C TRP A 227 15.91 -0.44 21.27
N ARG A 228 16.50 -0.85 22.40
CA ARG A 228 17.94 -0.73 22.70
C ARG A 228 18.82 -1.38 21.63
N SER A 229 18.44 -2.61 21.17
CA SER A 229 19.21 -3.30 20.12
C SER A 229 19.22 -2.53 18.80
N LEU A 230 18.12 -1.91 18.40
CA LEU A 230 18.04 -1.08 17.21
C LEU A 230 18.91 0.17 17.32
N LEU A 231 18.89 0.82 18.50
CA LEU A 231 19.77 1.98 18.77
C LEU A 231 21.25 1.58 18.71
N ASN A 232 21.64 0.47 19.33
CA ASN A 232 23.02 -0.03 19.33
C ASN A 232 23.53 -0.36 17.92
N LEU A 233 22.62 -0.82 17.03
CA LEU A 233 22.92 -1.11 15.63
C LEU A 233 22.86 0.13 14.72
N GLY A 234 22.37 1.27 15.23
CA GLY A 234 22.13 2.47 14.43
C GLY A 234 21.02 2.30 13.38
N LEU A 235 20.09 1.37 13.61
CA LEU A 235 19.06 1.00 12.64
C LEU A 235 17.74 1.71 12.92
N ARG A 236 17.22 2.43 11.92
CA ARG A 236 15.85 2.95 11.87
C ARG A 236 15.01 2.23 10.83
N ARG A 237 15.64 1.82 9.74
CA ARG A 237 15.08 1.06 8.64
C ARG A 237 16.10 0.05 8.14
N ALA A 238 15.65 -1.12 7.76
CA ALA A 238 16.48 -2.15 7.14
C ALA A 238 15.78 -2.73 5.92
N TYR A 239 16.51 -2.88 4.83
CA TYR A 239 16.15 -3.74 3.72
C TYR A 239 16.77 -5.12 3.97
N CYS A 240 15.97 -6.17 3.88
CA CYS A 240 16.32 -7.54 4.27
C CYS A 240 16.17 -8.50 3.08
N PRO A 241 17.07 -8.44 2.06
CA PRO A 241 17.00 -9.33 0.92
C PRO A 241 17.10 -10.79 1.37
N GLY A 242 16.31 -11.68 0.76
CA GLY A 242 16.26 -13.09 1.14
C GLY A 242 15.50 -13.42 2.43
N SER A 243 15.04 -12.43 3.18
CA SER A 243 14.19 -12.65 4.36
C SER A 243 12.71 -12.75 3.99
N PHE A 244 11.89 -13.29 4.92
CA PHE A 244 10.44 -13.35 4.74
C PHE A 244 9.85 -11.93 4.66
N PHE A 245 10.18 -11.07 5.61
CA PHE A 245 9.85 -9.66 5.53
C PHE A 245 11.03 -8.93 4.89
N GLN A 246 10.81 -8.33 3.73
CA GLN A 246 11.86 -7.62 2.99
C GLN A 246 12.21 -6.25 3.56
N THR A 247 11.33 -5.66 4.36
CA THR A 247 11.57 -4.37 5.00
C THR A 247 11.20 -4.44 6.48
N LEU A 248 12.05 -3.83 7.30
CA LEU A 248 11.77 -3.54 8.70
C LEU A 248 11.98 -2.04 8.92
N MET A 249 11.06 -1.37 9.59
CA MET A 249 11.24 0.02 10.00
C MET A 249 10.60 0.30 11.35
N MET A 250 11.19 1.26 12.08
CA MET A 250 10.59 1.83 13.28
C MET A 250 9.39 2.71 12.86
N SER A 251 8.37 2.76 13.70
CA SER A 251 7.24 3.67 13.55
C SER A 251 7.70 5.13 13.40
N PHE A 252 6.93 5.95 12.69
CA PHE A 252 7.26 7.35 12.48
C PHE A 252 7.25 8.12 13.81
N PRO A 253 8.22 9.05 14.03
CA PRO A 253 8.37 9.78 15.28
C PRO A 253 7.35 10.94 15.40
N VAL A 254 6.07 10.60 15.46
CA VAL A 254 4.97 11.55 15.56
C VAL A 254 4.35 11.50 16.95
N SER A 255 4.21 12.66 17.60
CA SER A 255 3.40 12.86 18.80
C SER A 255 2.19 13.70 18.43
N PHE A 256 0.98 13.25 18.83
CA PHE A 256 -0.27 13.87 18.39
C PHE A 256 -1.36 13.71 19.46
N GLY A 257 -1.99 14.79 19.84
CA GLY A 257 -2.92 14.76 20.95
C GLY A 257 -2.25 14.30 22.25
N ASP A 258 -2.85 13.34 22.92
CA ASP A 258 -2.30 12.71 24.12
C ASP A 258 -1.30 11.58 23.81
N TYR A 259 -1.27 11.08 22.58
CA TYR A 259 -0.26 10.14 22.16
C TYR A 259 1.13 10.79 22.11
N LYS A 260 2.10 10.19 22.80
CA LYS A 260 3.50 10.63 22.82
C LYS A 260 4.40 9.55 22.25
N PHE A 261 5.16 9.89 21.22
CA PHE A 261 6.16 9.00 20.65
C PHE A 261 7.27 8.71 21.68
N PRO A 262 7.73 7.45 21.79
CA PRO A 262 8.81 7.06 22.71
C PRO A 262 10.08 7.90 22.54
N LYS A 263 10.62 8.43 23.64
CA LYS A 263 11.84 9.25 23.66
C LYS A 263 13.05 8.49 24.18
N SER A 264 12.84 7.42 24.93
CA SER A 264 13.89 6.58 25.50
C SER A 264 13.89 5.20 24.85
N PRO A 265 15.08 4.60 24.60
CA PRO A 265 15.18 3.24 24.10
C PRO A 265 14.61 2.18 25.04
N ASP A 266 14.30 2.54 26.28
CA ASP A 266 13.71 1.68 27.30
C ASP A 266 12.17 1.65 27.23
N GLU A 267 11.57 2.54 26.45
CA GLU A 267 10.14 2.60 26.23
C GLU A 267 9.71 1.64 25.12
N PRO A 268 8.43 1.21 25.13
CA PRO A 268 7.88 0.39 24.05
C PRO A 268 7.90 1.11 22.71
N MET A 269 8.05 0.33 21.64
CA MET A 269 8.07 0.82 20.25
C MET A 269 7.27 -0.13 19.36
N VAL A 270 6.71 0.39 18.28
CA VAL A 270 6.13 -0.41 17.21
C VAL A 270 7.10 -0.49 16.04
N LEU A 271 7.34 -1.68 15.55
CA LEU A 271 8.05 -1.95 14.30
C LEU A 271 7.04 -2.29 13.22
N LEU A 272 7.26 -1.79 12.02
CA LEU A 272 6.53 -2.16 10.82
C LEU A 272 7.40 -3.08 9.96
N LEU A 273 6.89 -4.28 9.68
CA LEU A 273 7.49 -5.24 8.78
C LEU A 273 6.60 -5.38 7.53
N GLN A 274 7.21 -5.39 6.36
CA GLN A 274 6.48 -5.56 5.09
C GLN A 274 6.82 -6.91 4.46
N HIS A 275 5.78 -7.59 3.97
CA HIS A 275 5.90 -8.80 3.17
C HIS A 275 5.02 -8.67 1.94
N ILE A 276 5.62 -8.82 0.76
CA ILE A 276 4.93 -8.87 -0.52
C ILE A 276 5.25 -10.22 -1.16
N PRO A 277 4.32 -11.18 -1.10
CA PRO A 277 4.51 -12.47 -1.75
C PRO A 277 4.36 -12.30 -3.26
N LEU A 278 5.41 -12.58 -4.00
CA LEU A 278 5.47 -12.53 -5.46
C LEU A 278 6.23 -13.73 -6.01
N ALA A 279 5.97 -14.08 -7.27
CA ALA A 279 6.67 -15.11 -8.03
C ALA A 279 7.46 -14.46 -9.18
N PRO A 280 8.76 -14.13 -8.99
CA PRO A 280 9.59 -13.52 -10.03
C PRO A 280 9.61 -14.30 -11.34
N GLY A 281 9.83 -13.60 -12.47
CA GLY A 281 9.87 -14.19 -13.81
C GLY A 281 8.50 -14.31 -14.49
N MET A 282 7.45 -13.81 -13.90
CA MET A 282 6.11 -13.71 -14.48
C MET A 282 5.76 -12.26 -14.83
N SER A 283 4.72 -12.05 -15.65
CA SER A 283 4.14 -10.72 -15.81
C SER A 283 3.60 -10.19 -14.46
N ALA A 284 3.57 -8.86 -14.27
CA ALA A 284 3.10 -8.23 -13.04
C ALA A 284 1.74 -8.77 -12.57
N ALA A 285 0.77 -8.87 -13.47
CA ALA A 285 -0.55 -9.41 -13.17
C ALA A 285 -0.52 -10.85 -12.64
N ASN A 286 0.31 -11.71 -13.23
CA ASN A 286 0.46 -13.10 -12.78
C ASN A 286 1.22 -13.17 -11.45
N GLN A 287 2.22 -12.33 -11.22
CA GLN A 287 2.89 -12.22 -9.92
C GLN A 287 1.89 -11.85 -8.82
N PHE A 288 0.98 -10.90 -9.08
CA PHE A 288 -0.05 -10.50 -8.11
C PHE A 288 -1.06 -11.62 -7.81
N ARG A 289 -1.50 -12.37 -8.83
CA ARG A 289 -2.42 -13.52 -8.65
C ARG A 289 -1.78 -14.61 -7.80
N GLU A 290 -0.57 -15.00 -8.16
CA GLU A 290 0.19 -16.02 -7.43
C GLU A 290 0.48 -15.57 -6.00
N GLY A 291 0.92 -14.34 -5.81
CA GLY A 291 1.18 -13.78 -4.49
C GLY A 291 -0.06 -13.74 -3.60
N ARG A 292 -1.24 -13.40 -4.15
CA ARG A 292 -2.50 -13.48 -3.39
C ARG A 292 -2.84 -14.91 -3.00
N GLN A 293 -2.63 -15.87 -3.89
CA GLN A 293 -2.85 -17.28 -3.58
C GLN A 293 -1.94 -17.75 -2.44
N GLN A 294 -0.66 -17.37 -2.47
CA GLN A 294 0.29 -17.63 -1.39
C GLN A 294 -0.18 -16.99 -0.08
N LEU A 295 -0.64 -15.73 -0.12
CA LEU A 295 -1.13 -15.01 1.05
C LEU A 295 -2.33 -15.72 1.67
N PHE A 296 -3.33 -16.12 0.87
CA PHE A 296 -4.52 -16.83 1.36
C PHE A 296 -4.19 -18.21 1.96
N SER A 297 -3.12 -18.86 1.50
CA SER A 297 -2.69 -20.15 2.02
C SER A 297 -1.74 -20.06 3.22
N THR A 298 -1.30 -18.85 3.59
CA THR A 298 -0.36 -18.65 4.70
C THR A 298 -1.11 -18.37 6.00
N SER A 299 -0.89 -19.22 7.02
CA SER A 299 -1.53 -19.07 8.31
C SER A 299 -0.92 -17.93 9.14
N PHE A 300 -1.68 -17.42 10.12
CA PHE A 300 -1.19 -16.41 11.05
C PHE A 300 0.03 -16.90 11.84
N GLU A 301 0.04 -18.17 12.26
CA GLU A 301 1.17 -18.78 12.99
C GLU A 301 2.45 -18.78 12.13
N THR A 302 2.32 -18.89 10.81
CA THR A 302 3.47 -18.79 9.90
C THR A 302 4.02 -17.37 9.88
N PHE A 303 3.18 -16.34 9.85
CA PHE A 303 3.62 -14.94 9.99
C PHE A 303 4.30 -14.71 11.33
N GLU A 304 3.67 -15.11 12.43
CA GLU A 304 4.22 -14.93 13.78
C GLU A 304 5.59 -15.61 13.93
N ARG A 305 5.73 -16.85 13.48
CA ARG A 305 7.01 -17.56 13.50
C ARG A 305 8.09 -16.81 12.72
N ASN A 306 7.79 -16.34 11.51
CA ASN A 306 8.75 -15.59 10.70
C ASN A 306 9.14 -14.24 11.33
N VAL A 307 8.20 -13.54 12.01
CA VAL A 307 8.51 -12.35 12.80
C VAL A 307 9.55 -12.69 13.87
N ARG A 308 9.28 -13.71 14.70
CA ARG A 308 10.16 -14.12 15.80
C ARG A 308 11.53 -14.55 15.29
N ASP A 309 11.58 -15.37 14.26
CA ASP A 309 12.83 -15.87 13.67
C ASP A 309 13.66 -14.73 13.06
N GLN A 310 13.04 -13.82 12.34
CA GLN A 310 13.75 -12.72 11.70
C GLN A 310 14.25 -11.71 12.71
N LEU A 311 13.41 -11.27 13.66
CA LEU A 311 13.82 -10.34 14.71
C LEU A 311 14.88 -10.96 15.64
N GLY A 312 14.75 -12.24 16.00
CA GLY A 312 15.76 -12.94 16.78
C GLY A 312 17.14 -12.99 16.11
N ARG A 313 17.18 -13.21 14.80
CA ARG A 313 18.45 -13.17 14.02
C ARG A 313 19.03 -11.76 13.89
N MET A 314 18.17 -10.73 13.78
CA MET A 314 18.62 -9.35 13.57
C MET A 314 19.03 -8.66 14.86
N LEU A 315 18.29 -8.86 15.93
CA LEU A 315 18.40 -8.07 17.16
C LEU A 315 19.05 -8.86 18.33
N GLY A 316 19.26 -10.15 18.12
CA GLY A 316 19.74 -11.05 19.18
C GLY A 316 18.62 -11.51 20.12
N PRO A 317 18.95 -12.39 21.07
CA PRO A 317 18.00 -12.93 22.04
C PRO A 317 17.53 -11.86 23.05
#